data_ab2a2b748b9e85856f0bfc276b20891b
#
_entry.id   ab2a2b748b9e85856f0bfc276b20891b
#
_cell.length_a   1.000
_cell.length_b   1.000
_cell.length_c   1.000
_cell.angle_alpha   90.00
_cell.angle_beta   90.00
_cell.angle_gamma   90.00
#
_symmetry.space_group_name_H-M   'P 1'
#
loop_
_entity.id
_entity.type
_entity.pdbx_description
1 polymer ?
#
loop_
_entity_poly.entity_id
_entity_poly.type
_entity_poly.pdbx_seq_one_letter_code
_entity_poly.pdbx_strand_id
1 'polypeptide(L)'
;MKELWTEKYRPSSIGTYVFRDEGQRQQVSGWVEEGALPHLLFSGAPGTGKTTLAKVLLNELEVDDMDILEINASNENNVDTIRNKITNFSSTMPFGDIKYVLLDEADYITPNGQAALRGVMEMYHTSCRFILTCNYPQRVIPALHSRCQGFHIEKLDITEFTARLAQICIDEGVEVDLDTLDTYVQASYPDLRKSINLVQQNVVDNVLQRPQDGDKASSDWMLSAIEMFKAGKYKDARTLICSQARPEEYDDIYKFMYRNLELWGNTEQQQDQAVVIIRNGMAKSSLCADPEINLSATLIELQMNSL
;
A
#
# COMPACT_ATOMS: atom_id res chain seq x y z
N MET A 1 26.24 1.35 -8.83
CA MET A 1 25.16 1.47 -7.80
C MET A 1 24.14 0.41 -8.15
N LYS A 2 23.72 -0.45 -7.22
CA LYS A 2 22.67 -1.43 -7.51
C LYS A 2 21.37 -0.66 -7.76
N GLU A 3 20.71 -0.90 -8.89
CA GLU A 3 19.43 -0.32 -9.22
C GLU A 3 18.36 -0.75 -8.20
N LEU A 4 17.47 0.16 -7.81
CA LEU A 4 16.38 -0.17 -6.89
C LEU A 4 15.29 -0.95 -7.64
N TRP A 5 15.00 -2.13 -7.20
CA TRP A 5 13.99 -2.99 -7.82
C TRP A 5 12.59 -2.36 -7.81
N THR A 6 12.29 -1.57 -6.78
CA THR A 6 11.02 -0.82 -6.70
C THR A 6 10.83 0.16 -7.85
N GLU A 7 11.92 0.70 -8.41
CA GLU A 7 11.84 1.59 -9.57
C GLU A 7 11.95 0.81 -10.88
N LYS A 8 12.88 -0.16 -10.96
CA LYS A 8 13.08 -1.02 -12.15
C LYS A 8 11.82 -1.81 -12.52
N TYR A 9 11.11 -2.34 -11.53
CA TYR A 9 9.91 -3.16 -11.71
C TYR A 9 8.60 -2.42 -11.46
N ARG A 10 8.65 -1.08 -11.42
CA ARG A 10 7.43 -0.27 -11.33
C ARG A 10 6.55 -0.57 -12.55
N PRO A 11 5.29 -1.00 -12.36
CA PRO A 11 4.38 -1.25 -13.47
C PRO A 11 4.28 -0.05 -14.42
N SER A 12 4.42 -0.31 -15.71
CA SER A 12 4.24 0.68 -16.78
C SER A 12 3.02 0.38 -17.66
N SER A 13 2.40 -0.78 -17.47
CA SER A 13 1.22 -1.21 -18.23
C SER A 13 0.20 -1.89 -17.30
N ILE A 14 -1.06 -1.96 -17.75
CA ILE A 14 -2.14 -2.68 -17.07
C ILE A 14 -1.77 -4.14 -16.85
N GLY A 15 -1.10 -4.77 -17.81
CA GLY A 15 -0.71 -6.19 -17.74
C GLY A 15 0.31 -6.50 -16.64
N THR A 16 1.09 -5.51 -16.19
CA THR A 16 2.10 -5.66 -15.14
C THR A 16 1.64 -5.13 -13.77
N TYR A 17 0.45 -4.52 -13.71
CA TYR A 17 -0.13 -4.02 -12.46
C TYR A 17 -0.91 -5.10 -11.73
N VAL A 18 -0.73 -5.21 -10.42
CA VAL A 18 -1.47 -6.16 -9.56
C VAL A 18 -2.79 -5.53 -9.13
N PHE A 19 -3.89 -6.13 -9.52
CA PHE A 19 -5.24 -5.68 -9.15
C PHE A 19 -5.76 -6.46 -7.94
N ARG A 20 -6.84 -5.98 -7.34
CA ARG A 20 -7.59 -6.70 -6.31
C ARG A 20 -8.34 -7.90 -6.90
N ASP A 21 -8.96 -7.69 -8.04
CA ASP A 21 -9.79 -8.66 -8.74
C ASP A 21 -9.95 -8.29 -10.22
N GLU A 22 -10.50 -9.23 -11.00
CA GLU A 22 -10.73 -9.05 -12.42
C GLU A 22 -11.73 -7.92 -12.73
N GLY A 23 -12.69 -7.65 -11.84
CA GLY A 23 -13.64 -6.54 -12.00
C GLY A 23 -12.94 -5.17 -11.99
N GLN A 24 -11.94 -4.98 -11.11
CA GLN A 24 -11.12 -3.77 -11.12
C GLN A 24 -10.27 -3.68 -12.39
N ARG A 25 -9.69 -4.78 -12.85
CA ARG A 25 -8.92 -4.82 -14.10
C ARG A 25 -9.77 -4.40 -15.28
N GLN A 26 -10.98 -4.96 -15.42
CA GLN A 26 -11.92 -4.63 -16.49
C GLN A 26 -12.36 -3.18 -16.44
N GLN A 27 -12.62 -2.62 -15.26
CA GLN A 27 -12.97 -1.20 -15.11
C GLN A 27 -11.85 -0.28 -15.60
N VAL A 28 -10.60 -0.59 -15.24
CA VAL A 28 -9.42 0.18 -15.66
C VAL A 28 -9.19 0.05 -17.18
N SER A 29 -9.31 -1.17 -17.72
CA SER A 29 -9.21 -1.41 -19.15
C SER A 29 -10.29 -0.66 -19.95
N GLY A 30 -11.52 -0.62 -19.41
CA GLY A 30 -12.61 0.15 -20.04
C GLY A 30 -12.32 1.64 -20.18
N TRP A 31 -11.68 2.27 -19.18
CA TRP A 31 -11.27 3.68 -19.31
C TRP A 31 -10.23 3.90 -20.41
N VAL A 32 -9.30 2.97 -20.58
CA VAL A 32 -8.29 3.04 -21.64
C VAL A 32 -8.94 2.82 -23.02
N GLU A 33 -9.85 1.85 -23.14
CA GLU A 33 -10.59 1.58 -24.39
C GLU A 33 -11.48 2.77 -24.80
N GLU A 34 -12.07 3.49 -23.83
CA GLU A 34 -12.83 4.71 -24.07
C GLU A 34 -11.95 5.90 -24.47
N GLY A 35 -10.63 5.81 -24.29
CA GLY A 35 -9.68 6.88 -24.59
C GLY A 35 -9.79 8.12 -23.70
N ALA A 36 -10.55 8.05 -22.59
CA ALA A 36 -10.78 9.19 -21.72
C ALA A 36 -10.97 8.75 -20.26
N LEU A 37 -10.35 9.50 -19.32
CA LEU A 37 -10.56 9.28 -17.88
C LEU A 37 -11.59 10.27 -17.33
N PRO A 38 -12.44 9.85 -16.40
CA PRO A 38 -13.18 10.78 -15.54
C PRO A 38 -12.21 11.44 -14.54
N HIS A 39 -12.70 12.34 -13.68
CA HIS A 39 -11.95 12.67 -12.47
C HIS A 39 -11.89 11.44 -11.57
N LEU A 40 -10.70 11.07 -11.10
CA LEU A 40 -10.47 9.86 -10.33
C LEU A 40 -10.00 10.17 -8.91
N LEU A 41 -10.43 9.38 -7.95
CA LEU A 41 -9.92 9.38 -6.58
C LEU A 41 -9.50 7.96 -6.19
N PHE A 42 -8.19 7.72 -6.21
CA PHE A 42 -7.59 6.46 -5.77
C PHE A 42 -7.32 6.49 -4.28
N SER A 43 -7.93 5.58 -3.54
CA SER A 43 -7.77 5.46 -2.10
C SER A 43 -7.29 4.06 -1.71
N GLY A 44 -6.56 3.95 -0.61
CA GLY A 44 -6.07 2.66 -0.11
C GLY A 44 -4.82 2.79 0.75
N ALA A 45 -4.33 1.67 1.29
CA ALA A 45 -3.14 1.61 2.12
C ALA A 45 -1.88 2.12 1.39
N PRO A 46 -0.85 2.58 2.10
CA PRO A 46 0.46 2.87 1.50
C PRO A 46 1.01 1.66 0.75
N GLY A 47 1.78 1.89 -0.32
CA GLY A 47 2.46 0.83 -1.07
C GLY A 47 1.58 -0.07 -1.95
N THR A 48 0.27 0.17 -2.03
CA THR A 48 -0.67 -0.61 -2.88
C THR A 48 -0.70 -0.19 -4.35
N GLY A 49 0.13 0.75 -4.76
CA GLY A 49 0.28 1.12 -6.17
C GLY A 49 -0.66 2.23 -6.69
N LYS A 50 -1.31 3.03 -5.84
CA LYS A 50 -2.22 4.13 -6.25
C LYS A 50 -1.61 5.09 -7.27
N THR A 51 -0.46 5.67 -6.94
CA THR A 51 0.29 6.58 -7.82
C THR A 51 0.78 5.87 -9.08
N THR A 52 1.17 4.59 -8.93
CA THR A 52 1.58 3.75 -10.05
C THR A 52 0.43 3.53 -11.03
N LEU A 53 -0.79 3.21 -10.54
CA LEU A 53 -1.96 3.04 -11.40
C LEU A 53 -2.29 4.33 -12.17
N ALA A 54 -2.21 5.49 -11.51
CA ALA A 54 -2.39 6.77 -12.17
C ALA A 54 -1.41 6.95 -13.35
N LYS A 55 -0.13 6.64 -13.13
CA LYS A 55 0.91 6.72 -14.18
C LYS A 55 0.72 5.68 -15.28
N VAL A 56 0.32 4.45 -14.92
CA VAL A 56 -0.03 3.40 -15.90
C VAL A 56 -1.15 3.87 -16.82
N LEU A 57 -2.23 4.44 -16.26
CA LEU A 57 -3.35 4.96 -17.07
C LEU A 57 -2.92 6.06 -18.04
N LEU A 58 -2.11 7.03 -17.57
CA LEU A 58 -1.63 8.12 -18.42
C LEU A 58 -0.70 7.59 -19.52
N ASN A 59 0.11 6.57 -19.23
CA ASN A 59 0.97 5.92 -20.21
C ASN A 59 0.18 5.10 -21.25
N GLU A 60 -0.81 4.32 -20.81
CA GLU A 60 -1.67 3.54 -21.72
C GLU A 60 -2.53 4.43 -22.63
N LEU A 61 -2.87 5.64 -22.20
CA LEU A 61 -3.54 6.65 -22.99
C LEU A 61 -2.58 7.48 -23.87
N GLU A 62 -1.29 7.18 -23.85
CA GLU A 62 -0.25 7.89 -24.60
C GLU A 62 -0.31 9.41 -24.40
N VAL A 63 -0.61 9.87 -23.18
CA VAL A 63 -0.71 11.30 -22.84
C VAL A 63 0.66 11.95 -22.93
N ASP A 64 0.77 13.07 -23.67
CA ASP A 64 2.02 13.83 -23.75
C ASP A 64 2.44 14.37 -22.39
N ASP A 65 3.73 14.28 -22.06
CA ASP A 65 4.29 14.75 -20.77
C ASP A 65 3.97 16.24 -20.51
N MET A 66 3.83 17.06 -21.56
CA MET A 66 3.46 18.48 -21.44
C MET A 66 2.00 18.68 -21.03
N ASP A 67 1.17 17.65 -21.16
CA ASP A 67 -0.24 17.64 -20.74
C ASP A 67 -0.43 16.94 -19.39
N ILE A 68 0.66 16.63 -18.68
CA ILE A 68 0.64 16.05 -17.33
C ILE A 68 1.26 17.04 -16.34
N LEU A 69 0.52 17.37 -15.28
CA LEU A 69 1.04 18.08 -14.11
C LEU A 69 1.00 17.15 -12.90
N GLU A 70 2.17 16.76 -12.42
CA GLU A 70 2.31 15.96 -11.19
C GLU A 70 2.66 16.85 -10.01
N ILE A 71 1.87 16.79 -8.93
CA ILE A 71 2.12 17.50 -7.67
C ILE A 71 1.99 16.50 -6.52
N ASN A 72 3.02 16.41 -5.67
CA ASN A 72 2.92 15.70 -4.40
C ASN A 72 2.53 16.68 -3.30
N ALA A 73 1.32 16.51 -2.75
CA ALA A 73 0.75 17.43 -1.77
C ALA A 73 1.40 17.34 -0.37
N SER A 74 2.14 16.26 -0.08
CA SER A 74 2.91 16.16 1.16
C SER A 74 4.18 17.04 1.14
N ASN A 75 4.75 17.23 -0.03
CA ASN A 75 5.94 18.07 -0.22
C ASN A 75 5.58 19.54 -0.46
N GLU A 76 4.47 19.79 -1.16
CA GLU A 76 3.98 21.12 -1.49
C GLU A 76 2.66 21.38 -0.76
N ASN A 77 2.71 21.87 0.46
CA ASN A 77 1.54 22.08 1.31
C ASN A 77 0.96 23.52 1.26
N ASN A 78 1.61 24.44 0.55
CA ASN A 78 1.09 25.80 0.39
C ASN A 78 -0.08 25.83 -0.61
N VAL A 79 -1.26 26.10 -0.09
CA VAL A 79 -2.54 26.13 -0.84
C VAL A 79 -2.47 27.06 -2.05
N ASP A 80 -1.90 28.26 -1.88
CA ASP A 80 -1.84 29.25 -2.96
C ASP A 80 -0.87 28.82 -4.06
N THR A 81 0.23 28.18 -3.68
CA THR A 81 1.20 27.63 -4.66
C THR A 81 0.56 26.52 -5.49
N ILE A 82 -0.09 25.55 -4.83
CA ILE A 82 -0.80 24.45 -5.51
C ILE A 82 -1.88 25.01 -6.43
N ARG A 83 -2.73 25.91 -5.92
CA ARG A 83 -3.80 26.55 -6.69
C ARG A 83 -3.27 27.27 -7.92
N ASN A 84 -2.23 28.07 -7.78
CA ASN A 84 -1.66 28.85 -8.88
C ASN A 84 -1.02 27.94 -9.93
N LYS A 85 -0.27 26.90 -9.53
CA LYS A 85 0.31 25.93 -10.46
C LYS A 85 -0.79 25.23 -11.28
N ILE A 86 -1.83 24.72 -10.62
CA ILE A 86 -2.93 24.03 -11.28
C ILE A 86 -3.68 24.97 -12.21
N THR A 87 -4.01 26.19 -11.75
CA THR A 87 -4.73 27.17 -12.55
C THR A 87 -3.95 27.56 -13.80
N ASN A 88 -2.65 27.87 -13.64
CA ASN A 88 -1.80 28.23 -14.77
C ASN A 88 -1.69 27.09 -15.78
N PHE A 89 -1.50 25.86 -15.31
CA PHE A 89 -1.44 24.69 -16.18
C PHE A 89 -2.76 24.44 -16.90
N SER A 90 -3.89 24.45 -16.17
CA SER A 90 -5.21 24.14 -16.73
C SER A 90 -5.75 25.23 -17.66
N SER A 91 -5.23 26.46 -17.56
CA SER A 91 -5.67 27.59 -18.41
C SER A 91 -5.01 27.60 -19.80
N THR A 92 -3.95 26.84 -20.00
CA THR A 92 -3.29 26.72 -21.30
C THR A 92 -3.93 25.62 -22.14
N MET A 93 -3.87 25.74 -23.47
CA MET A 93 -4.39 24.70 -24.37
C MET A 93 -3.58 23.40 -24.24
N PRO A 94 -4.23 22.21 -24.28
CA PRO A 94 -3.53 20.94 -24.32
C PRO A 94 -2.78 20.77 -25.67
N PHE A 95 -1.73 19.97 -25.65
CA PHE A 95 -1.06 19.48 -26.87
C PHE A 95 -1.87 18.38 -27.54
N GLY A 96 -2.46 17.49 -26.72
CA GLY A 96 -3.44 16.49 -27.15
C GLY A 96 -4.88 16.98 -26.96
N ASP A 97 -5.78 16.08 -26.57
CA ASP A 97 -7.20 16.38 -26.41
C ASP A 97 -7.51 17.01 -25.05
N ILE A 98 -6.81 16.58 -23.99
CA ILE A 98 -7.12 16.94 -22.60
C ILE A 98 -5.87 16.88 -21.71
N LYS A 99 -5.82 17.76 -20.71
CA LYS A 99 -4.77 17.77 -19.69
C LYS A 99 -5.11 16.94 -18.47
N TYR A 100 -4.07 16.46 -17.80
CA TYR A 100 -4.21 15.68 -16.58
C TYR A 100 -3.42 16.28 -15.42
N VAL A 101 -4.07 16.45 -14.28
CA VAL A 101 -3.43 16.86 -13.03
C VAL A 101 -3.44 15.67 -12.09
N LEU A 102 -2.25 15.13 -11.80
CA LEU A 102 -2.03 14.08 -10.80
C LEU A 102 -1.66 14.73 -9.48
N LEU A 103 -2.57 14.64 -8.50
CA LEU A 103 -2.34 15.10 -7.13
C LEU A 103 -2.11 13.90 -6.22
N ASP A 104 -0.84 13.64 -5.96
CA ASP A 104 -0.44 12.55 -5.07
C ASP A 104 -0.57 12.97 -3.61
N GLU A 105 -1.06 12.08 -2.74
CA GLU A 105 -1.28 12.31 -1.32
C GLU A 105 -2.23 13.51 -1.03
N ALA A 106 -3.33 13.62 -1.77
CA ALA A 106 -4.28 14.74 -1.68
C ALA A 106 -4.92 14.91 -0.28
N ASP A 107 -4.88 13.91 0.57
CA ASP A 107 -5.28 13.94 1.98
C ASP A 107 -4.37 14.80 2.88
N TYR A 108 -3.21 15.25 2.38
CA TYR A 108 -2.36 16.27 3.03
C TYR A 108 -2.77 17.72 2.71
N ILE A 109 -3.61 17.93 1.68
CA ILE A 109 -4.14 19.26 1.37
C ILE A 109 -5.14 19.66 2.45
N THR A 110 -5.01 20.89 2.96
CA THR A 110 -5.95 21.42 3.94
C THR A 110 -7.38 21.49 3.38
N PRO A 111 -8.44 21.44 4.23
CA PRO A 111 -9.84 21.54 3.76
C PRO A 111 -10.11 22.79 2.89
N ASN A 112 -9.49 23.92 3.21
CA ASN A 112 -9.58 25.15 2.41
C ASN A 112 -8.92 25.00 1.04
N GLY A 113 -7.78 24.31 0.96
CA GLY A 113 -7.11 23.98 -0.28
C GLY A 113 -7.93 23.04 -1.15
N GLN A 114 -8.53 22.03 -0.55
CA GLN A 114 -9.43 21.12 -1.24
C GLN A 114 -10.70 21.83 -1.75
N ALA A 115 -11.23 22.80 -1.01
CA ALA A 115 -12.36 23.63 -1.47
C ALA A 115 -11.98 24.52 -2.66
N ALA A 116 -10.75 25.07 -2.67
CA ALA A 116 -10.23 25.81 -3.81
C ALA A 116 -10.03 24.91 -5.04
N LEU A 117 -9.48 23.70 -4.85
CA LEU A 117 -9.30 22.70 -5.89
C LEU A 117 -10.65 22.34 -6.56
N ARG A 118 -11.71 22.18 -5.77
CA ARG A 118 -13.07 21.97 -6.30
C ARG A 118 -13.43 23.05 -7.33
N GLY A 119 -13.19 24.33 -7.01
CA GLY A 119 -13.50 25.44 -7.92
C GLY A 119 -12.72 25.36 -9.21
N VAL A 120 -11.42 24.96 -9.17
CA VAL A 120 -10.59 24.78 -10.35
C VAL A 120 -11.09 23.59 -11.20
N MET A 121 -11.45 22.47 -10.57
CA MET A 121 -12.05 21.31 -11.27
C MET A 121 -13.33 21.68 -12.02
N GLU A 122 -14.20 22.51 -11.39
CA GLU A 122 -15.42 22.98 -12.04
C GLU A 122 -15.14 23.92 -13.22
N MET A 123 -14.13 24.78 -13.10
CA MET A 123 -13.80 25.77 -14.11
C MET A 123 -13.19 25.13 -15.36
N TYR A 124 -12.36 24.12 -15.20
CA TYR A 124 -11.58 23.51 -16.30
C TYR A 124 -12.04 22.09 -16.66
N HIS A 125 -13.25 21.68 -16.29
CA HIS A 125 -13.75 20.33 -16.51
C HIS A 125 -13.78 19.89 -17.98
N THR A 126 -13.81 20.82 -18.93
CA THR A 126 -13.80 20.53 -20.38
C THR A 126 -12.41 20.24 -20.93
N SER A 127 -11.36 20.81 -20.32
CA SER A 127 -9.99 20.76 -20.83
C SER A 127 -9.01 20.03 -19.91
N CYS A 128 -9.44 19.68 -18.68
CA CYS A 128 -8.55 19.07 -17.68
C CYS A 128 -9.26 17.98 -16.88
N ARG A 129 -8.56 16.89 -16.60
CA ARG A 129 -8.99 15.84 -15.67
C ARG A 129 -8.04 15.77 -14.49
N PHE A 130 -8.57 15.32 -13.36
CA PHE A 130 -7.85 15.24 -12.09
C PHE A 130 -7.80 13.80 -11.63
N ILE A 131 -6.63 13.33 -11.26
CA ILE A 131 -6.39 12.04 -10.63
C ILE A 131 -5.83 12.35 -9.25
N LEU A 132 -6.60 12.04 -8.22
CA LEU A 132 -6.23 12.24 -6.82
C LEU A 132 -5.84 10.90 -6.23
N THR A 133 -4.77 10.85 -5.44
CA THR A 133 -4.48 9.68 -4.60
C THR A 133 -4.57 10.07 -3.13
N CYS A 134 -4.98 9.15 -2.27
CA CYS A 134 -5.02 9.37 -0.82
C CYS A 134 -4.85 8.06 -0.04
N ASN A 135 -4.25 8.15 1.14
CA ASN A 135 -4.19 7.05 2.09
C ASN A 135 -5.39 7.06 3.04
N TYR A 136 -5.91 8.24 3.35
CA TYR A 136 -7.00 8.46 4.30
C TYR A 136 -8.18 9.17 3.61
N PRO A 137 -9.10 8.42 2.96
CA PRO A 137 -10.22 9.02 2.22
C PRO A 137 -11.13 9.89 3.08
N GLN A 138 -11.22 9.62 4.39
CA GLN A 138 -11.98 10.43 5.34
C GLN A 138 -11.42 11.86 5.54
N ARG A 139 -10.17 12.12 5.12
CA ARG A 139 -9.56 13.47 5.13
C ARG A 139 -9.87 14.26 3.86
N VAL A 140 -10.40 13.59 2.83
CA VAL A 140 -10.85 14.24 1.60
C VAL A 140 -12.27 14.74 1.77
N ILE A 141 -12.53 16.00 1.44
CA ILE A 141 -13.85 16.60 1.65
C ILE A 141 -14.94 15.95 0.77
N PRO A 142 -16.20 15.85 1.23
CA PRO A 142 -17.29 15.25 0.45
C PRO A 142 -17.49 15.89 -0.94
N ALA A 143 -17.17 17.17 -1.08
CA ALA A 143 -17.28 17.88 -2.33
C ALA A 143 -16.32 17.39 -3.43
N LEU A 144 -15.15 16.83 -3.09
CA LEU A 144 -14.25 16.18 -4.03
C LEU A 144 -14.71 14.74 -4.30
N HIS A 145 -15.15 14.01 -3.26
CA HIS A 145 -15.72 12.66 -3.45
C HIS A 145 -16.88 12.65 -4.45
N SER A 146 -17.76 13.67 -4.42
CA SER A 146 -18.91 13.74 -5.33
C SER A 146 -18.54 14.07 -6.78
N ARG A 147 -17.31 14.53 -7.05
CA ARG A 147 -16.81 14.91 -8.38
C ARG A 147 -15.89 13.90 -9.00
N CYS A 148 -15.30 13.06 -8.17
CA CYS A 148 -14.39 12.03 -8.61
C CYS A 148 -15.07 10.67 -8.60
N GLN A 149 -14.75 9.84 -9.56
CA GLN A 149 -15.07 8.42 -9.49
C GLN A 149 -14.09 7.78 -8.50
N GLY A 150 -14.63 7.28 -7.40
CA GLY A 150 -13.85 6.62 -6.36
C GLY A 150 -13.37 5.23 -6.84
N PHE A 151 -12.10 4.95 -6.64
CA PHE A 151 -11.50 3.65 -6.92
C PHE A 151 -10.66 3.23 -5.71
N HIS A 152 -11.12 2.19 -5.02
CA HIS A 152 -10.56 1.80 -3.74
C HIS A 152 -9.66 0.57 -3.87
N ILE A 153 -8.38 0.73 -3.48
CA ILE A 153 -7.36 -0.31 -3.56
C ILE A 153 -7.03 -0.77 -2.14
N GLU A 154 -7.88 -1.65 -1.58
CA GLU A 154 -7.71 -2.13 -0.20
C GLU A 154 -6.81 -3.34 -0.08
N LYS A 155 -7.11 -4.35 -0.90
CA LYS A 155 -6.41 -5.62 -0.88
C LYS A 155 -6.08 -5.98 -2.32
N LEU A 156 -4.81 -6.24 -2.57
CA LEU A 156 -4.37 -6.82 -3.83
C LEU A 156 -4.70 -8.33 -3.83
N ASP A 157 -4.87 -8.94 -4.99
CA ASP A 157 -4.93 -10.39 -5.05
C ASP A 157 -3.61 -10.98 -4.54
N ILE A 158 -3.67 -11.82 -3.50
CA ILE A 158 -2.46 -12.36 -2.85
C ILE A 158 -1.69 -13.30 -3.78
N THR A 159 -2.40 -14.01 -4.68
CA THR A 159 -1.80 -14.92 -5.65
C THR A 159 -1.03 -14.12 -6.71
N GLU A 160 -1.65 -13.09 -7.28
CA GLU A 160 -0.98 -12.18 -8.23
C GLU A 160 0.17 -11.41 -7.56
N PHE A 161 -0.01 -11.00 -6.30
CA PHE A 161 1.03 -10.34 -5.52
C PHE A 161 2.26 -11.23 -5.35
N THR A 162 2.06 -12.47 -4.91
CA THR A 162 3.13 -13.47 -4.75
C THR A 162 3.77 -13.79 -6.09
N ALA A 163 2.98 -14.01 -7.14
CA ALA A 163 3.47 -14.26 -8.48
C ALA A 163 4.32 -13.09 -9.02
N ARG A 164 3.93 -11.85 -8.72
CA ARG A 164 4.72 -10.67 -9.10
C ARG A 164 6.09 -10.64 -8.42
N LEU A 165 6.16 -10.96 -7.13
CA LEU A 165 7.43 -11.06 -6.41
C LEU A 165 8.31 -12.20 -6.95
N ALA A 166 7.71 -13.38 -7.19
CA ALA A 166 8.40 -14.50 -7.78
C ALA A 166 8.98 -14.15 -9.17
N GLN A 167 8.20 -13.47 -10.02
CA GLN A 167 8.66 -13.03 -11.33
C GLN A 167 9.85 -12.08 -11.23
N ILE A 168 9.83 -11.14 -10.30
CA ILE A 168 10.97 -10.22 -10.06
C ILE A 168 12.22 -11.02 -9.66
N CYS A 169 12.09 -12.02 -8.79
CA CYS A 169 13.21 -12.87 -8.42
C CYS A 169 13.76 -13.64 -9.63
N ILE A 170 12.91 -14.19 -10.49
CA ILE A 170 13.29 -14.88 -11.72
C ILE A 170 14.04 -13.94 -12.67
N ASP A 171 13.50 -12.73 -12.89
CA ASP A 171 14.09 -11.74 -13.79
C ASP A 171 15.46 -11.26 -13.31
N GLU A 172 15.70 -11.25 -11.99
CA GLU A 172 16.99 -10.93 -11.37
C GLU A 172 17.92 -12.15 -11.22
N GLY A 173 17.48 -13.34 -11.64
CA GLY A 173 18.27 -14.57 -11.52
C GLY A 173 18.49 -15.01 -10.07
N VAL A 174 17.51 -14.70 -9.19
CA VAL A 174 17.56 -15.08 -7.78
C VAL A 174 16.89 -16.41 -7.56
N GLU A 175 17.60 -17.35 -6.94
CA GLU A 175 17.02 -18.60 -6.46
C GLU A 175 16.16 -18.32 -5.24
N VAL A 176 14.90 -18.78 -5.29
CA VAL A 176 13.91 -18.57 -4.22
C VAL A 176 13.15 -19.85 -3.92
N ASP A 177 13.08 -20.19 -2.63
CA ASP A 177 12.19 -21.19 -2.11
C ASP A 177 10.79 -20.58 -1.84
N LEU A 178 9.72 -21.31 -2.19
CA LEU A 178 8.36 -20.80 -2.07
C LEU A 178 7.95 -20.49 -0.61
N ASP A 179 8.38 -21.35 0.34
CA ASP A 179 8.08 -21.11 1.76
C ASP A 179 8.80 -19.86 2.28
N THR A 180 10.02 -19.63 1.79
CA THR A 180 10.79 -18.42 2.09
C THR A 180 10.08 -17.19 1.52
N LEU A 181 9.67 -17.24 0.25
CA LEU A 181 8.95 -16.13 -0.40
C LEU A 181 7.64 -15.80 0.33
N ASP A 182 6.88 -16.83 0.72
CA ASP A 182 5.65 -16.67 1.50
C ASP A 182 5.88 -15.91 2.81
N THR A 183 7.00 -16.17 3.51
CA THR A 183 7.36 -15.43 4.73
C THR A 183 7.53 -13.93 4.45
N TYR A 184 8.18 -13.56 3.32
CA TYR A 184 8.33 -12.16 2.92
C TYR A 184 6.97 -11.52 2.53
N VAL A 185 6.11 -12.29 1.86
CA VAL A 185 4.74 -11.84 1.54
C VAL A 185 3.97 -11.57 2.82
N GLN A 186 3.92 -12.51 3.77
CA GLN A 186 3.21 -12.36 5.03
C GLN A 186 3.68 -11.14 5.83
N ALA A 187 4.99 -10.85 5.82
CA ALA A 187 5.56 -9.71 6.55
C ALA A 187 5.19 -8.34 5.99
N SER A 188 4.79 -8.26 4.73
CA SER A 188 4.68 -6.97 4.03
C SER A 188 3.36 -6.75 3.31
N TYR A 189 2.57 -7.81 3.03
CA TYR A 189 1.29 -7.67 2.34
C TYR A 189 0.33 -6.72 3.09
N PRO A 190 -0.36 -5.80 2.41
CA PRO A 190 -0.47 -5.62 0.96
C PRO A 190 0.50 -4.57 0.36
N ASP A 191 1.58 -4.21 1.04
CA ASP A 191 2.56 -3.24 0.59
C ASP A 191 3.60 -3.88 -0.32
N LEU A 192 3.35 -3.85 -1.64
CA LEU A 192 4.25 -4.43 -2.64
C LEU A 192 5.62 -3.74 -2.68
N ARG A 193 5.67 -2.42 -2.40
CA ARG A 193 6.93 -1.69 -2.34
C ARG A 193 7.80 -2.19 -1.20
N LYS A 194 7.21 -2.39 -0.01
CA LYS A 194 7.91 -2.97 1.14
C LYS A 194 8.40 -4.37 0.83
N SER A 195 7.56 -5.22 0.21
CA SER A 195 7.95 -6.59 -0.17
C SER A 195 9.15 -6.64 -1.10
N ILE A 196 9.14 -5.84 -2.17
CA ILE A 196 10.24 -5.78 -3.13
C ILE A 196 11.54 -5.33 -2.46
N ASN A 197 11.47 -4.30 -1.59
CA ASN A 197 12.63 -3.82 -0.85
C ASN A 197 13.19 -4.89 0.10
N LEU A 198 12.31 -5.58 0.85
CA LEU A 198 12.71 -6.65 1.76
C LEU A 198 13.39 -7.80 1.01
N VAL A 199 12.82 -8.23 -0.10
CA VAL A 199 13.41 -9.28 -0.95
C VAL A 199 14.79 -8.82 -1.45
N GLN A 200 14.88 -7.62 -2.06
CA GLN A 200 16.15 -7.10 -2.59
C GLN A 200 17.26 -7.01 -1.53
N GLN A 201 16.91 -6.62 -0.29
CA GLN A 201 17.86 -6.47 0.82
C GLN A 201 18.38 -7.81 1.32
N ASN A 202 17.59 -8.88 1.21
CA ASN A 202 17.91 -10.20 1.75
C ASN A 202 18.41 -11.20 0.70
N VAL A 203 18.74 -10.74 -0.51
CA VAL A 203 19.42 -11.56 -1.53
C VAL A 203 20.92 -11.52 -1.31
N VAL A 204 21.51 -12.70 -1.05
CA VAL A 204 22.97 -12.91 -0.93
C VAL A 204 23.38 -13.99 -1.92
N ASP A 205 24.39 -13.73 -2.72
CA ASP A 205 24.92 -14.66 -3.74
C ASP A 205 23.83 -15.23 -4.67
N ASN A 206 22.89 -14.39 -5.09
CA ASN A 206 21.73 -14.72 -5.92
C ASN A 206 20.76 -15.73 -5.30
N VAL A 207 20.74 -15.86 -3.97
CA VAL A 207 19.80 -16.69 -3.24
C VAL A 207 19.04 -15.82 -2.26
N LEU A 208 17.70 -15.89 -2.25
CA LEU A 208 16.89 -15.25 -1.22
C LEU A 208 17.10 -15.97 0.11
N GLN A 209 17.66 -15.27 1.07
CA GLN A 209 17.97 -15.86 2.38
C GLN A 209 16.70 -16.08 3.20
N ARG A 210 16.59 -17.24 3.82
CA ARG A 210 15.54 -17.49 4.80
C ARG A 210 15.87 -16.68 6.07
N PRO A 211 14.90 -15.94 6.64
CA PRO A 211 15.10 -15.24 7.89
C PRO A 211 15.54 -16.22 8.99
N GLN A 212 16.67 -15.94 9.66
CA GLN A 212 17.19 -16.81 10.71
C GLN A 212 16.76 -16.32 12.09
N ASP A 213 16.51 -17.28 13.02
CA ASP A 213 16.23 -16.98 14.42
C ASP A 213 17.37 -16.14 15.03
N GLY A 214 17.08 -14.89 15.40
CA GLY A 214 18.02 -14.06 16.15
C GLY A 214 19.01 -13.24 15.32
N ASP A 215 18.89 -13.19 14.02
CA ASP A 215 19.76 -12.36 13.18
C ASP A 215 19.44 -10.86 13.39
N LYS A 216 20.25 -10.20 14.24
CA LYS A 216 20.15 -8.75 14.51
C LYS A 216 20.44 -7.89 13.27
N ALA A 217 20.81 -8.53 12.16
CA ALA A 217 21.13 -7.88 10.90
C ALA A 217 19.94 -7.84 9.92
N SER A 218 18.86 -8.62 10.15
CA SER A 218 17.65 -8.45 9.34
C SER A 218 16.99 -7.14 9.73
N SER A 219 16.88 -6.23 8.80
CA SER A 219 16.30 -4.90 9.01
C SER A 219 14.79 -4.93 9.34
N ASP A 220 14.17 -6.12 9.30
CA ASP A 220 12.76 -6.31 9.65
C ASP A 220 12.59 -7.46 10.65
N TRP A 221 12.43 -7.10 11.92
CA TRP A 221 12.14 -8.01 13.02
C TRP A 221 10.84 -8.83 12.81
N MET A 222 9.94 -8.34 11.95
CA MET A 222 8.68 -9.01 11.64
C MET A 222 8.92 -10.34 10.91
N LEU A 223 9.89 -10.40 9.99
CA LEU A 223 10.26 -11.64 9.30
C LEU A 223 10.70 -12.72 10.30
N SER A 224 11.58 -12.35 11.23
CA SER A 224 12.04 -13.27 12.27
C SER A 224 10.90 -13.72 13.21
N ALA A 225 9.98 -12.81 13.55
CA ALA A 225 8.83 -13.13 14.37
C ALA A 225 7.88 -14.13 13.68
N ILE A 226 7.65 -14.00 12.37
CA ILE A 226 6.82 -14.93 11.59
C ILE A 226 7.42 -16.33 11.57
N GLU A 227 8.71 -16.46 11.31
CA GLU A 227 9.39 -17.76 11.35
C GLU A 227 9.32 -18.40 12.75
N MET A 228 9.47 -17.59 13.82
CA MET A 228 9.29 -18.09 15.19
C MET A 228 7.87 -18.57 15.45
N PHE A 229 6.83 -17.87 14.94
CA PHE A 229 5.45 -18.32 15.06
C PHE A 229 5.21 -19.62 14.29
N LYS A 230 5.69 -19.72 13.04
CA LYS A 230 5.61 -20.95 12.23
C LYS A 230 6.32 -22.13 12.92
N ALA A 231 7.41 -21.87 13.65
CA ALA A 231 8.15 -22.87 14.42
C ALA A 231 7.54 -23.17 15.80
N GLY A 232 6.43 -22.55 16.18
CA GLY A 232 5.79 -22.72 17.50
C GLY A 232 6.51 -22.03 18.67
N LYS A 233 7.50 -21.17 18.40
CA LYS A 233 8.30 -20.46 19.41
C LYS A 233 7.63 -19.15 19.85
N TYR A 234 6.38 -19.20 20.27
CA TYR A 234 5.56 -18.03 20.57
C TYR A 234 6.17 -17.08 21.62
N LYS A 235 6.83 -17.64 22.65
CA LYS A 235 7.47 -16.84 23.70
C LYS A 235 8.61 -15.99 23.16
N ASP A 236 9.44 -16.56 22.29
CA ASP A 236 10.60 -15.89 21.72
C ASP A 236 10.14 -14.82 20.73
N ALA A 237 9.16 -15.13 19.87
CA ALA A 237 8.51 -14.18 18.97
C ALA A 237 7.94 -12.98 19.72
N ARG A 238 7.20 -13.21 20.80
CA ARG A 238 6.67 -12.14 21.65
C ARG A 238 7.77 -11.26 22.23
N THR A 239 8.83 -11.86 22.77
CA THR A 239 9.97 -11.11 23.35
C THR A 239 10.64 -10.26 22.27
N LEU A 240 10.81 -10.79 21.07
CA LEU A 240 11.36 -10.05 19.92
C LEU A 240 10.47 -8.87 19.55
N ILE A 241 9.18 -9.09 19.36
CA ILE A 241 8.20 -8.05 19.03
C ILE A 241 8.23 -6.92 20.05
N CYS A 242 8.08 -7.25 21.34
CA CYS A 242 8.05 -6.26 22.41
C CYS A 242 9.37 -5.49 22.56
N SER A 243 10.51 -6.07 22.15
CA SER A 243 11.82 -5.40 22.24
C SER A 243 12.14 -4.51 21.05
N GLN A 244 11.50 -4.71 19.90
CA GLN A 244 11.86 -4.05 18.63
C GLN A 244 10.76 -3.14 18.08
N ALA A 245 9.48 -3.50 18.32
CA ALA A 245 8.36 -2.74 17.79
C ALA A 245 8.22 -1.38 18.50
N ARG A 246 7.99 -0.34 17.73
CA ARG A 246 7.69 1.00 18.24
C ARG A 246 6.19 1.16 18.48
N PRO A 247 5.77 2.04 19.39
CA PRO A 247 4.33 2.26 19.66
C PRO A 247 3.51 2.60 18.40
N GLU A 248 4.11 3.31 17.43
CA GLU A 248 3.46 3.66 16.16
C GLU A 248 3.20 2.45 15.27
N GLU A 249 3.92 1.34 15.46
CA GLU A 249 3.81 0.12 14.66
C GLU A 249 2.79 -0.87 15.23
N TYR A 250 2.26 -0.65 16.45
CA TYR A 250 1.37 -1.60 17.12
C TYR A 250 0.06 -1.83 16.35
N ASP A 251 -0.51 -0.81 15.74
CA ASP A 251 -1.70 -0.96 14.91
C ASP A 251 -1.45 -1.88 13.70
N ASP A 252 -0.27 -1.82 13.12
CA ASP A 252 0.10 -2.68 11.99
C ASP A 252 0.38 -4.12 12.46
N ILE A 253 0.88 -4.31 13.69
CA ILE A 253 1.01 -5.64 14.31
C ILE A 253 -0.38 -6.26 14.53
N TYR A 254 -1.37 -5.53 15.04
CA TYR A 254 -2.74 -6.04 15.17
C TYR A 254 -3.37 -6.40 13.82
N LYS A 255 -3.13 -5.58 12.78
CA LYS A 255 -3.56 -5.89 11.41
C LYS A 255 -2.86 -7.12 10.85
N PHE A 256 -1.56 -7.28 11.13
CA PHE A 256 -0.81 -8.48 10.78
C PHE A 256 -1.41 -9.72 11.43
N MET A 257 -1.66 -9.69 12.74
CA MET A 257 -2.31 -10.81 13.45
C MET A 257 -3.65 -11.21 12.81
N TYR A 258 -4.47 -10.23 12.46
CA TYR A 258 -5.78 -10.46 11.83
C TYR A 258 -5.67 -11.04 10.41
N ARG A 259 -4.63 -10.68 9.67
CA ARG A 259 -4.42 -11.19 8.30
C ARG A 259 -3.90 -12.62 8.25
N ASN A 260 -3.23 -13.07 9.31
CA ASN A 260 -2.57 -14.37 9.39
C ASN A 260 -3.20 -15.21 10.50
N LEU A 261 -4.53 -15.45 10.41
CA LEU A 261 -5.28 -16.16 11.45
C LEU A 261 -4.84 -17.62 11.59
N GLU A 262 -4.28 -18.21 10.55
CA GLU A 262 -3.72 -19.56 10.54
C GLU A 262 -2.55 -19.73 11.54
N LEU A 263 -1.84 -18.66 11.88
CA LEU A 263 -0.81 -18.69 12.92
C LEU A 263 -1.37 -18.86 14.34
N TRP A 264 -2.65 -18.60 14.55
CA TRP A 264 -3.32 -18.54 15.86
C TRP A 264 -4.33 -19.65 16.09
N GLY A 265 -4.52 -20.54 15.12
CA GLY A 265 -5.42 -21.68 15.23
C GLY A 265 -5.54 -22.51 13.97
N ASN A 266 -5.62 -23.83 14.17
CA ASN A 266 -5.76 -24.81 13.09
C ASN A 266 -7.21 -25.10 12.70
N THR A 267 -8.17 -24.62 13.51
CA THR A 267 -9.60 -24.81 13.29
C THR A 267 -10.29 -23.46 13.07
N GLU A 268 -11.39 -23.46 12.32
CA GLU A 268 -12.21 -22.27 12.09
C GLU A 268 -12.63 -21.60 13.41
N GLN A 269 -13.03 -22.43 14.40
CA GLN A 269 -13.42 -21.95 15.73
C GLN A 269 -12.27 -21.25 16.47
N GLN A 270 -11.04 -21.76 16.36
CA GLN A 270 -9.85 -21.11 16.95
C GLN A 270 -9.53 -19.80 16.23
N GLN A 271 -9.66 -19.76 14.91
CA GLN A 271 -9.45 -18.54 14.13
C GLN A 271 -10.49 -17.47 14.45
N ASP A 272 -11.76 -17.83 14.58
CA ASP A 272 -12.83 -16.92 15.03
C ASP A 272 -12.55 -16.35 16.43
N GLN A 273 -12.13 -17.23 17.35
CA GLN A 273 -11.74 -16.79 18.70
C GLN A 273 -10.53 -15.85 18.67
N ALA A 274 -9.55 -16.10 17.81
CA ALA A 274 -8.40 -15.22 17.60
C ALA A 274 -8.83 -13.82 17.13
N VAL A 275 -9.81 -13.71 16.22
CA VAL A 275 -10.37 -12.40 15.80
C VAL A 275 -10.93 -11.63 17.00
N VAL A 276 -11.64 -12.30 17.91
CA VAL A 276 -12.20 -11.66 19.12
C VAL A 276 -11.09 -11.17 20.04
N ILE A 277 -10.04 -11.97 20.22
CA ILE A 277 -8.87 -11.61 21.05
C ILE A 277 -8.16 -10.40 20.45
N ILE A 278 -7.87 -10.42 19.15
CA ILE A 278 -7.19 -9.33 18.44
C ILE A 278 -8.00 -8.03 18.55
N ARG A 279 -9.32 -8.09 18.30
CA ARG A 279 -10.21 -6.94 18.44
C ARG A 279 -10.17 -6.35 19.84
N ASN A 280 -10.18 -7.21 20.88
CA ASN A 280 -10.14 -6.77 22.28
C ASN A 280 -8.80 -6.11 22.62
N GLY A 281 -7.69 -6.68 22.15
CA GLY A 281 -6.35 -6.11 22.30
C GLY A 281 -6.24 -4.74 21.61
N MET A 282 -6.66 -4.65 20.36
CA MET A 282 -6.63 -3.40 19.60
C MET A 282 -7.49 -2.30 20.25
N ALA A 283 -8.71 -2.65 20.70
CA ALA A 283 -9.61 -1.69 21.37
C ALA A 283 -9.05 -1.17 22.69
N LYS A 284 -8.25 -1.98 23.40
CA LYS A 284 -7.63 -1.61 24.68
C LYS A 284 -6.29 -0.89 24.49
N SER A 285 -5.69 -0.91 23.31
CA SER A 285 -4.36 -0.35 23.05
C SER A 285 -4.27 1.13 23.40
N SER A 286 -5.29 1.92 23.07
CA SER A 286 -5.36 3.35 23.41
C SER A 286 -5.77 3.66 24.85
N LEU A 287 -6.27 2.67 25.60
CA LEU A 287 -6.75 2.82 26.98
C LEU A 287 -5.72 2.32 28.00
N CYS A 288 -4.79 1.47 27.59
CA CYS A 288 -3.75 0.94 28.47
C CYS A 288 -2.66 1.99 28.65
N ALA A 289 -2.22 2.18 29.91
CA ALA A 289 -1.13 3.13 30.21
C ALA A 289 0.19 2.75 29.53
N ASP A 290 0.38 1.45 29.29
CA ASP A 290 1.52 0.90 28.57
C ASP A 290 1.00 -0.01 27.44
N PRO A 291 1.06 0.45 26.18
CA PRO A 291 0.59 -0.32 25.02
C PRO A 291 1.38 -1.61 24.78
N GLU A 292 2.66 -1.69 25.21
CA GLU A 292 3.47 -2.90 25.12
C GLU A 292 2.92 -4.03 26.00
N ILE A 293 2.50 -3.71 27.23
CA ILE A 293 1.87 -4.69 28.11
C ILE A 293 0.59 -5.25 27.49
N ASN A 294 -0.22 -4.38 26.87
CA ASN A 294 -1.45 -4.80 26.21
C ASN A 294 -1.16 -5.69 24.99
N LEU A 295 -0.18 -5.35 24.16
CA LEU A 295 0.25 -6.16 23.04
C LEU A 295 0.78 -7.52 23.48
N SER A 296 1.64 -7.53 24.51
CA SER A 296 2.20 -8.76 25.11
C SER A 296 1.09 -9.67 25.65
N ALA A 297 0.08 -9.11 26.33
CA ALA A 297 -1.06 -9.86 26.82
C ALA A 297 -1.89 -10.47 25.68
N THR A 298 -2.14 -9.71 24.63
CA THR A 298 -2.87 -10.19 23.43
C THR A 298 -2.15 -11.37 22.77
N LEU A 299 -0.82 -11.30 22.62
CA LEU A 299 -0.02 -12.40 22.07
C LEU A 299 -0.06 -13.65 22.95
N ILE A 300 -0.11 -13.49 24.28
CA ILE A 300 -0.27 -14.63 25.20
C ILE A 300 -1.66 -15.26 25.04
N GLU A 301 -2.72 -14.45 24.96
CA GLU A 301 -4.08 -14.94 24.76
C GLU A 301 -4.21 -15.71 23.43
N LEU A 302 -3.59 -15.21 22.35
CA LEU A 302 -3.54 -15.90 21.05
C LEU A 302 -2.78 -17.22 21.13
N GLN A 303 -1.65 -17.28 21.82
CA GLN A 303 -0.91 -18.51 22.04
C GLN A 303 -1.76 -19.54 22.79
N MET A 304 -2.47 -19.12 23.84
CA MET A 304 -3.33 -20.03 24.62
C MET A 304 -4.51 -20.55 23.79
N ASN A 305 -4.99 -19.78 22.82
CA ASN A 305 -6.05 -20.18 21.91
C ASN A 305 -5.59 -21.20 20.85
N SER A 306 -4.31 -21.14 20.46
CA SER A 306 -3.73 -22.04 19.44
C SER A 306 -3.33 -23.42 19.99
N LEU A 307 -3.25 -23.58 21.31
CA LEU A 307 -2.98 -24.85 22.00
C LEU A 307 -4.26 -25.66 22.20
#